data_82dc37985c59f44ceb15c5fbaa2142b4
#
_entry.id   82dc37985c59f44ceb15c5fbaa2142b4
#
_cell.length_a   1.000
_cell.length_b   1.000
_cell.length_c   1.000
_cell.angle_alpha   90.00
_cell.angle_beta   90.00
_cell.angle_gamma   90.00
#
_symmetry.space_group_name_H-M   'P 1'
#
loop_
_entity.id
_entity.type
_entity.pdbx_description
1 polymer ?
#
loop_
_entity_poly.entity_id
_entity_poly.type
_entity_poly.pdbx_seq_one_letter_code
_entity_poly.pdbx_strand_id
1 'polypeptide(L)'
;MWTHRLVVGAVAGAAALVLAAGGAAVAAGAGPVAYANDVGTLATTAGCGQAPTLTSGTRTISSGGQNRTFILRIPDNYDRNRPYRLIFAFHWNGGTANEVDSGGTSGYPWSYYGLRALSNNSAIFVAPQGIGNGWANSGGRDLTFVDDMMRQIEAGLCVDTTQRFAMGFSYGGGMSYAIACARATVFRAVAVYSGAELSGCSGGTQPIAYIGIHGLRDGTIPISTGRSLRDRFVRNNGCTPQNPPEPAQGSLTHTLTYYSGCRAGYPVAWAPFDGPHAPNAVDGSADPYAPGEKSWTRPVVWSFFTQFDGTTPPTPTPTPTSSPAQGRQIVGGQSGRCVDVPNGSTTNGTQTQLWDCAGGAAAQSWTQTAGRQLQVYGTKCLDASGAGTSNGTQVIIWDCHGGANQQWNVNANGTITNAQSGLCLDANAAGTANGTRLILWSCNGQQNQQWSLR
;
A
#
# COMPACT_ATOMS: atom_id res chain seq x y z
N MET A 1 -73.24 6.15 9.10
CA MET A 1 -74.17 5.54 10.06
C MET A 1 -73.40 4.64 10.99
N TRP A 2 -73.50 4.99 12.21
CA TRP A 2 -73.32 4.50 13.53
C TRP A 2 -71.97 4.70 14.18
N THR A 3 -71.97 5.68 14.99
CA THR A 3 -71.25 6.14 16.15
C THR A 3 -71.40 5.16 17.35
N HIS A 4 -70.41 5.11 18.26
CA HIS A 4 -70.48 5.22 19.73
C HIS A 4 -69.11 4.88 20.34
N ARG A 5 -68.48 5.81 20.98
CA ARG A 5 -68.48 6.44 22.34
C ARG A 5 -67.61 5.68 23.35
N LEU A 6 -66.60 6.41 23.78
CA LEU A 6 -65.92 6.55 25.06
C LEU A 6 -66.47 5.79 26.28
N VAL A 7 -65.58 5.22 27.12
CA VAL A 7 -65.66 5.20 28.56
C VAL A 7 -64.29 5.53 29.16
N VAL A 8 -64.30 6.54 30.02
CA VAL A 8 -63.23 7.00 30.90
C VAL A 8 -63.35 6.23 32.22
N GLY A 9 -62.24 5.80 32.75
CA GLY A 9 -62.18 5.25 34.13
C GLY A 9 -60.91 5.74 34.82
N ALA A 10 -61.05 6.75 35.68
CA ALA A 10 -60.03 7.20 36.60
C ALA A 10 -60.13 6.45 37.90
N VAL A 11 -59.06 5.98 38.49
CA VAL A 11 -58.90 5.66 39.88
C VAL A 11 -57.61 6.25 40.41
N ALA A 12 -57.75 7.11 41.38
CA ALA A 12 -56.73 7.74 42.19
C ALA A 12 -56.30 6.81 43.34
N GLY A 13 -55.06 6.92 43.78
CA GLY A 13 -54.65 6.24 45.04
C GLY A 13 -53.21 6.48 45.43
N ALA A 14 -53.01 7.49 46.22
CA ALA A 14 -52.14 7.62 47.40
C ALA A 14 -50.60 7.61 47.23
N ALA A 15 -50.06 8.69 47.76
CA ALA A 15 -48.66 9.06 47.96
C ALA A 15 -47.97 8.20 49.05
N ALA A 16 -46.70 7.99 48.89
CA ALA A 16 -45.72 7.83 49.96
C ALA A 16 -44.41 8.57 49.57
N LEU A 17 -44.17 9.66 50.29
CA LEU A 17 -42.90 10.37 50.34
C LEU A 17 -41.83 9.49 51.00
N VAL A 18 -40.70 9.29 50.35
CA VAL A 18 -39.43 9.00 51.03
C VAL A 18 -38.39 9.98 50.49
N LEU A 19 -38.02 10.92 51.39
CA LEU A 19 -36.84 11.76 51.20
C LEU A 19 -35.56 10.89 51.32
N ALA A 20 -34.69 10.90 50.31
CA ALA A 20 -33.29 10.53 50.49
C ALA A 20 -32.42 11.50 49.67
N ALA A 21 -31.38 11.91 50.33
CA ALA A 21 -30.51 13.04 50.10
C ALA A 21 -29.76 13.03 48.74
N GLY A 22 -29.37 14.22 48.35
CA GLY A 22 -28.72 14.57 47.09
C GLY A 22 -27.41 13.87 46.81
N GLY A 23 -27.23 13.63 45.52
CA GLY A 23 -25.98 13.40 44.85
C GLY A 23 -26.12 13.94 43.43
N ALA A 24 -25.51 15.09 43.20
CA ALA A 24 -25.43 15.67 41.84
C ALA A 24 -24.57 14.75 40.99
N ALA A 25 -25.17 13.94 40.13
CA ALA A 25 -24.48 13.24 39.05
C ALA A 25 -24.17 14.26 37.95
N VAL A 26 -22.94 14.69 37.91
CA VAL A 26 -22.37 15.41 36.74
C VAL A 26 -22.47 14.47 35.55
N ALA A 27 -23.27 14.81 34.56
CA ALA A 27 -23.28 14.14 33.26
C ALA A 27 -21.91 14.33 32.64
N ALA A 28 -21.10 13.29 32.69
CA ALA A 28 -19.87 13.22 31.90
C ALA A 28 -20.25 13.19 30.42
N GLY A 29 -20.01 14.29 29.73
CA GLY A 29 -20.11 14.36 28.26
C GLY A 29 -19.26 13.26 27.67
N ALA A 30 -19.85 12.45 26.78
CA ALA A 30 -19.11 11.52 25.97
C ALA A 30 -18.12 12.32 25.10
N GLY A 31 -16.88 12.39 25.56
CA GLY A 31 -15.76 12.86 24.73
C GLY A 31 -15.62 11.99 23.50
N PRO A 32 -15.00 12.50 22.43
CA PRO A 32 -14.77 11.72 21.23
C PRO A 32 -14.03 10.44 21.60
N VAL A 33 -14.58 9.29 21.17
CA VAL A 33 -13.93 8.00 21.32
C VAL A 33 -12.58 8.07 20.62
N ALA A 34 -11.52 8.17 21.40
CA ALA A 34 -10.16 8.05 20.89
C ALA A 34 -10.03 6.62 20.36
N TYR A 35 -10.02 6.46 19.04
CA TYR A 35 -9.58 5.22 18.42
C TYR A 35 -8.11 5.05 18.81
N ALA A 36 -7.85 4.12 19.71
CA ALA A 36 -6.51 3.72 20.05
C ALA A 36 -5.81 3.30 18.76
N ASN A 37 -4.75 4.00 18.40
CA ASN A 37 -3.81 3.59 17.35
C ASN A 37 -2.99 2.42 17.90
N ASP A 38 -3.62 1.25 18.03
CA ASP A 38 -2.90 0.01 18.24
C ASP A 38 -2.31 -0.47 16.90
N VAL A 39 -1.31 0.26 16.43
CA VAL A 39 -0.28 -0.33 15.58
C VAL A 39 0.74 -0.93 16.56
N GLY A 40 0.22 -1.82 17.40
CA GLY A 40 0.98 -2.45 18.47
C GLY A 40 1.69 -3.69 17.98
N THR A 41 2.68 -4.08 18.72
CA THR A 41 3.32 -5.41 18.86
C THR A 41 2.81 -6.46 17.87
N LEU A 42 3.72 -7.09 17.14
CA LEU A 42 3.48 -8.28 16.32
C LEU A 42 2.44 -9.17 17.02
N ALA A 43 1.19 -9.11 16.56
CA ALA A 43 0.15 -9.98 17.07
C ALA A 43 0.30 -11.33 16.38
N THR A 44 1.02 -12.24 17.02
CA THR A 44 1.29 -13.57 16.51
C THR A 44 0.10 -14.50 16.77
N THR A 45 -0.12 -15.43 15.85
CA THR A 45 -1.22 -16.41 15.94
C THR A 45 -0.85 -17.61 16.81
N ALA A 46 -1.86 -18.42 17.17
CA ALA A 46 -1.68 -19.62 17.97
C ALA A 46 -0.75 -20.65 17.31
N GLY A 47 -0.61 -20.65 15.99
CA GLY A 47 0.31 -21.51 15.27
C GLY A 47 1.79 -21.16 15.42
N CYS A 48 2.12 -19.98 16.00
CA CYS A 48 3.51 -19.59 16.21
C CYS A 48 4.16 -20.44 17.30
N GLY A 49 5.39 -20.90 17.02
CA GLY A 49 6.14 -21.79 17.90
C GLY A 49 5.69 -23.26 17.86
N GLN A 50 4.51 -23.55 17.26
CA GLN A 50 3.98 -24.90 17.15
C GLN A 50 4.44 -25.59 15.87
N ALA A 51 4.45 -26.92 15.89
CA ALA A 51 4.64 -27.68 14.65
C ALA A 51 3.51 -27.34 13.68
N PRO A 52 3.82 -27.05 12.39
CA PRO A 52 2.78 -26.68 11.43
C PRO A 52 1.80 -27.85 11.22
N THR A 53 0.51 -27.58 11.32
CA THR A 53 -0.55 -28.58 11.06
C THR A 53 -1.04 -28.54 9.62
N LEU A 54 -0.54 -27.58 8.82
CA LEU A 54 -0.89 -27.38 7.42
C LEU A 54 0.36 -27.47 6.55
N THR A 55 0.16 -27.97 5.33
CA THR A 55 1.18 -28.03 4.27
C THR A 55 0.67 -27.33 3.02
N SER A 56 1.55 -26.94 2.10
CA SER A 56 1.15 -26.41 0.78
C SER A 56 0.30 -27.41 0.00
N GLY A 57 -0.68 -26.92 -0.73
CA GLY A 57 -1.57 -27.72 -1.59
C GLY A 57 -3.03 -27.31 -1.51
N THR A 58 -3.88 -28.05 -2.22
CA THR A 58 -5.33 -27.85 -2.19
C THR A 58 -5.92 -28.33 -0.87
N ARG A 59 -6.81 -27.51 -0.31
CA ARG A 59 -7.51 -27.74 0.95
C ARG A 59 -9.01 -27.66 0.74
N THR A 60 -9.75 -28.46 1.50
CA THR A 60 -11.21 -28.39 1.55
C THR A 60 -11.63 -28.14 3.00
N ILE A 61 -12.50 -27.18 3.20
CA ILE A 61 -13.10 -26.86 4.51
C ILE A 61 -14.61 -26.77 4.39
N SER A 62 -15.31 -27.04 5.49
CA SER A 62 -16.73 -26.71 5.60
C SER A 62 -16.85 -25.22 5.94
N SER A 63 -17.58 -24.48 5.12
CA SER A 63 -17.83 -23.06 5.32
C SER A 63 -19.27 -22.73 4.93
N GLY A 64 -20.02 -22.11 5.85
CA GLY A 64 -21.43 -21.81 5.61
C GLY A 64 -22.28 -23.05 5.26
N GLY A 65 -21.94 -24.23 5.78
CA GLY A 65 -22.63 -25.48 5.51
C GLY A 65 -22.28 -26.14 4.17
N GLN A 66 -21.27 -25.65 3.45
CA GLN A 66 -20.82 -26.18 2.17
C GLN A 66 -19.34 -26.53 2.19
N ASN A 67 -18.92 -27.52 1.42
CA ASN A 67 -17.53 -27.80 1.20
C ASN A 67 -16.95 -26.75 0.21
N ARG A 68 -15.94 -26.02 0.66
CA ARG A 68 -15.25 -25.00 -0.13
C ARG A 68 -13.77 -25.36 -0.23
N THR A 69 -13.16 -25.07 -1.36
CA THR A 69 -11.74 -25.38 -1.61
C THR A 69 -10.92 -24.13 -1.77
N PHE A 70 -9.65 -24.20 -1.38
CA PHE A 70 -8.65 -23.18 -1.63
C PHE A 70 -7.27 -23.83 -1.81
N ILE A 71 -6.34 -23.12 -2.43
CA ILE A 71 -4.95 -23.54 -2.53
C ILE A 71 -4.14 -22.70 -1.53
N LEU A 72 -3.37 -23.40 -0.70
CA LEU A 72 -2.46 -22.80 0.28
C LEU A 72 -1.02 -22.96 -0.20
N ARG A 73 -0.22 -21.89 -0.12
CA ARG A 73 1.22 -21.93 -0.34
C ARG A 73 1.93 -21.37 0.86
N ILE A 74 2.71 -22.22 1.49
CA ILE A 74 3.56 -21.93 2.64
C ILE A 74 4.99 -21.77 2.12
N PRO A 75 5.81 -20.85 2.65
CA PRO A 75 7.22 -20.75 2.29
C PRO A 75 7.96 -22.09 2.36
N ASP A 76 8.81 -22.39 1.39
CA ASP A 76 9.57 -23.64 1.35
C ASP A 76 10.50 -23.79 2.57
N ASN A 77 11.00 -22.66 3.08
CA ASN A 77 11.83 -22.55 4.28
C ASN A 77 11.02 -22.05 5.49
N TYR A 78 9.77 -22.50 5.64
CA TYR A 78 8.88 -22.04 6.70
C TYR A 78 9.49 -22.25 8.09
N ASP A 79 9.60 -21.16 8.85
CA ASP A 79 10.00 -21.15 10.24
C ASP A 79 8.79 -20.86 11.14
N ARG A 80 8.41 -21.79 11.99
CA ARG A 80 7.29 -21.66 12.93
C ARG A 80 7.44 -20.53 13.95
N ASN A 81 8.64 -20.01 14.13
CA ASN A 81 8.93 -18.93 15.07
C ASN A 81 8.91 -17.55 14.39
N ARG A 82 8.81 -17.52 13.05
CA ARG A 82 8.74 -16.30 12.26
C ARG A 82 7.29 -16.01 11.87
N PRO A 83 6.70 -14.87 12.28
CA PRO A 83 5.40 -14.46 11.79
C PRO A 83 5.46 -14.07 10.30
N TYR A 84 4.55 -14.65 9.51
CA TYR A 84 4.47 -14.41 8.06
C TYR A 84 3.28 -13.54 7.68
N ARG A 85 3.42 -12.76 6.62
CA ARG A 85 2.30 -12.13 5.93
C ARG A 85 1.33 -13.18 5.42
N LEU A 86 0.02 -12.88 5.44
CA LEU A 86 -1.03 -13.71 4.87
C LEU A 86 -1.71 -12.96 3.73
N ILE A 87 -1.57 -13.47 2.50
CA ILE A 87 -2.04 -12.81 1.29
C ILE A 87 -3.09 -13.67 0.59
N PHE A 88 -4.32 -13.15 0.50
CA PHE A 88 -5.42 -13.73 -0.27
C PHE A 88 -5.45 -13.15 -1.67
N ALA A 89 -5.49 -14.01 -2.70
CA ALA A 89 -5.58 -13.60 -4.09
C ALA A 89 -6.80 -14.27 -4.75
N PHE A 90 -7.75 -13.43 -5.20
CA PHE A 90 -9.04 -13.86 -5.72
C PHE A 90 -9.04 -13.86 -7.25
N HIS A 91 -9.49 -14.99 -7.86
CA HIS A 91 -9.61 -15.12 -9.31
C HIS A 91 -10.74 -14.25 -9.88
N TRP A 92 -10.72 -14.00 -11.18
CA TRP A 92 -11.74 -13.27 -11.93
C TRP A 92 -13.00 -14.14 -12.22
N ASN A 93 -13.99 -13.54 -12.87
CA ASN A 93 -15.19 -14.28 -13.29
C ASN A 93 -14.84 -15.37 -14.31
N GLY A 94 -15.23 -16.60 -14.03
CA GLY A 94 -14.87 -17.78 -14.82
C GLY A 94 -13.48 -18.33 -14.56
N GLY A 95 -12.62 -17.61 -13.82
CA GLY A 95 -11.31 -18.07 -13.41
C GLY A 95 -11.34 -19.06 -12.24
N THR A 96 -10.19 -19.57 -11.85
CA THR A 96 -10.03 -20.60 -10.83
C THR A 96 -8.90 -20.29 -9.85
N ALA A 97 -8.97 -20.91 -8.67
CA ALA A 97 -7.87 -20.88 -7.71
C ALA A 97 -6.55 -21.41 -8.31
N ASN A 98 -6.64 -22.40 -9.20
CA ASN A 98 -5.47 -22.98 -9.85
C ASN A 98 -4.77 -21.99 -10.80
N GLU A 99 -5.52 -21.16 -11.53
CA GLU A 99 -4.94 -20.14 -12.39
C GLU A 99 -4.23 -19.05 -11.60
N VAL A 100 -4.77 -18.65 -10.45
CA VAL A 100 -4.11 -17.72 -9.53
C VAL A 100 -2.84 -18.34 -8.96
N ASP A 101 -2.89 -19.59 -8.53
CA ASP A 101 -1.75 -20.30 -7.94
C ASP A 101 -0.64 -20.57 -8.95
N SER A 102 -0.99 -21.07 -10.14
CA SER A 102 -0.01 -21.39 -11.18
C SER A 102 0.53 -20.16 -11.92
N GLY A 103 -0.23 -19.05 -11.93
CA GLY A 103 0.05 -17.88 -12.78
C GLY A 103 -0.45 -18.03 -14.21
N GLY A 104 -1.29 -19.04 -14.49
CA GLY A 104 -1.85 -19.30 -15.82
C GLY A 104 -0.76 -19.51 -16.88
N THR A 105 -0.94 -18.90 -18.05
CA THR A 105 0.03 -18.99 -19.17
C THR A 105 1.37 -18.31 -18.90
N SER A 106 1.43 -17.37 -17.96
CA SER A 106 2.69 -16.70 -17.54
C SER A 106 3.48 -17.51 -16.50
N GLY A 107 2.90 -18.58 -15.95
CA GLY A 107 3.56 -19.46 -15.00
C GLY A 107 3.92 -18.81 -13.66
N TYR A 108 4.86 -19.43 -12.95
CA TYR A 108 5.29 -19.02 -11.60
C TYR A 108 5.60 -17.53 -11.45
N PRO A 109 6.24 -16.84 -12.41
CA PRO A 109 6.47 -15.39 -12.30
C PRO A 109 5.21 -14.55 -12.12
N TRP A 110 4.02 -15.06 -12.52
CA TRP A 110 2.74 -14.41 -12.34
C TRP A 110 1.86 -15.05 -11.25
N SER A 111 2.31 -16.11 -10.63
CA SER A 111 1.63 -16.77 -9.51
C SER A 111 1.23 -15.75 -8.44
N TYR A 112 -0.05 -15.75 -8.04
CA TYR A 112 -0.65 -14.74 -7.15
C TYR A 112 -0.40 -13.32 -7.66
N TYR A 113 -0.74 -13.06 -8.93
CA TYR A 113 -0.52 -11.77 -9.60
C TYR A 113 0.94 -11.30 -9.50
N GLY A 114 1.88 -12.27 -9.52
CA GLY A 114 3.32 -12.08 -9.46
C GLY A 114 3.91 -11.81 -8.08
N LEU A 115 3.09 -11.77 -7.01
CA LEU A 115 3.60 -11.47 -5.67
C LEU A 115 4.32 -12.66 -5.04
N ARG A 116 3.97 -13.90 -5.41
CA ARG A 116 4.64 -15.08 -4.87
C ARG A 116 6.12 -15.09 -5.22
N ALA A 117 6.46 -14.81 -6.46
CA ALA A 117 7.85 -14.73 -6.90
C ALA A 117 8.61 -13.57 -6.22
N LEU A 118 7.97 -12.40 -6.05
CA LEU A 118 8.56 -11.24 -5.37
C LEU A 118 8.72 -11.43 -3.86
N SER A 119 7.88 -12.29 -3.25
CA SER A 119 7.91 -12.51 -1.80
C SER A 119 9.19 -13.19 -1.31
N ASN A 120 9.88 -13.90 -2.16
CA ASN A 120 11.08 -14.66 -1.79
C ASN A 120 10.89 -15.45 -0.49
N ASN A 121 9.82 -16.24 -0.43
CA ASN A 121 9.46 -17.04 0.75
C ASN A 121 9.18 -16.22 2.04
N SER A 122 8.74 -14.95 1.92
CA SER A 122 8.40 -14.12 3.08
C SER A 122 6.91 -14.01 3.37
N ALA A 123 6.04 -14.74 2.64
CA ALA A 123 4.60 -14.68 2.79
C ALA A 123 3.92 -16.05 2.60
N ILE A 124 2.78 -16.23 3.27
CA ILE A 124 1.84 -17.33 3.06
C ILE A 124 0.78 -16.84 2.07
N PHE A 125 0.49 -17.62 1.03
CA PHE A 125 -0.46 -17.27 0.00
C PHE A 125 -1.68 -18.19 0.01
N VAL A 126 -2.83 -17.61 -0.27
CA VAL A 126 -4.13 -18.29 -0.33
C VAL A 126 -4.82 -17.93 -1.64
N ALA A 127 -5.14 -18.93 -2.46
CA ALA A 127 -6.01 -18.78 -3.63
C ALA A 127 -7.35 -19.49 -3.36
N PRO A 128 -8.40 -18.76 -2.95
CA PRO A 128 -9.70 -19.35 -2.72
C PRO A 128 -10.41 -19.69 -4.04
N GLN A 129 -11.26 -20.73 -4.03
CA GLN A 129 -12.13 -21.07 -5.16
C GLN A 129 -13.55 -20.52 -4.93
N GLY A 130 -13.96 -19.64 -5.82
CA GLY A 130 -15.33 -19.10 -5.84
C GLY A 130 -16.36 -20.13 -6.32
N ILE A 131 -17.57 -20.09 -5.75
CA ILE A 131 -18.69 -20.92 -6.20
C ILE A 131 -19.11 -20.48 -7.60
N GLY A 132 -19.20 -21.44 -8.53
CA GLY A 132 -19.51 -21.16 -9.93
C GLY A 132 -18.44 -20.28 -10.60
N ASN A 133 -17.19 -20.35 -10.15
CA ASN A 133 -16.07 -19.56 -10.62
C ASN A 133 -16.33 -18.04 -10.52
N GLY A 134 -16.97 -17.60 -9.43
CA GLY A 134 -17.29 -16.20 -9.19
C GLY A 134 -17.43 -15.88 -7.71
N TRP A 135 -17.67 -14.60 -7.40
CA TRP A 135 -17.69 -14.05 -6.05
C TRP A 135 -18.99 -13.26 -5.78
N ALA A 136 -20.14 -13.90 -6.01
CA ALA A 136 -21.43 -13.25 -5.79
C ALA A 136 -21.66 -12.86 -4.33
N ASN A 137 -20.99 -13.52 -3.41
CA ASN A 137 -21.03 -13.28 -1.96
C ASN A 137 -22.46 -13.17 -1.40
N SER A 138 -23.40 -13.93 -1.96
CA SER A 138 -24.80 -13.92 -1.55
C SER A 138 -24.93 -14.24 -0.06
N GLY A 139 -25.58 -13.36 0.69
CA GLY A 139 -25.71 -13.50 2.15
C GLY A 139 -24.38 -13.44 2.92
N GLY A 140 -23.29 -12.94 2.31
CA GLY A 140 -21.97 -12.87 2.95
C GLY A 140 -21.19 -14.19 2.95
N ARG A 141 -21.60 -15.18 2.17
CA ARG A 141 -21.01 -16.54 2.19
C ARG A 141 -19.52 -16.58 1.83
N ASP A 142 -19.06 -15.69 0.94
CA ASP A 142 -17.67 -15.67 0.52
C ASP A 142 -16.79 -14.92 1.55
N LEU A 143 -17.34 -13.93 2.25
CA LEU A 143 -16.70 -13.32 3.45
C LEU A 143 -16.58 -14.35 4.58
N THR A 144 -17.63 -15.15 4.85
CA THR A 144 -17.59 -16.26 5.81
C THR A 144 -16.50 -17.26 5.44
N PHE A 145 -16.35 -17.57 4.16
CA PHE A 145 -15.29 -18.46 3.69
C PHE A 145 -13.90 -17.90 3.93
N VAL A 146 -13.69 -16.59 3.74
CA VAL A 146 -12.43 -15.91 4.08
C VAL A 146 -12.13 -16.02 5.58
N ASP A 147 -13.13 -15.78 6.43
CA ASP A 147 -12.96 -15.86 7.89
C ASP A 147 -12.62 -17.30 8.34
N ASP A 148 -13.25 -18.32 7.73
CA ASP A 148 -13.00 -19.73 8.05
C ASP A 148 -11.60 -20.18 7.62
N MET A 149 -11.15 -19.75 6.42
CA MET A 149 -9.78 -19.99 5.96
C MET A 149 -8.76 -19.35 6.89
N MET A 150 -8.95 -18.07 7.27
CA MET A 150 -8.05 -17.38 8.20
C MET A 150 -7.96 -18.14 9.53
N ARG A 151 -9.11 -18.50 10.10
CA ARG A 151 -9.15 -19.23 11.38
C ARG A 151 -8.36 -20.52 11.31
N GLN A 152 -8.52 -21.32 10.24
CA GLN A 152 -7.79 -22.58 10.06
C GLN A 152 -6.28 -22.32 9.88
N ILE A 153 -5.91 -21.35 9.05
CA ILE A 153 -4.51 -21.04 8.75
C ILE A 153 -3.80 -20.53 10.01
N GLU A 154 -4.40 -19.64 10.74
CA GLU A 154 -3.84 -19.00 11.93
C GLU A 154 -3.75 -19.94 13.15
N ALA A 155 -4.61 -20.95 13.20
CA ALA A 155 -4.49 -22.01 14.19
C ALA A 155 -3.30 -22.94 13.91
N GLY A 156 -2.93 -23.13 12.64
CA GLY A 156 -1.91 -24.08 12.22
C GLY A 156 -0.57 -23.50 11.79
N LEU A 157 -0.49 -22.19 11.59
CA LEU A 157 0.70 -21.50 11.08
C LEU A 157 0.96 -20.21 11.81
N CYS A 158 2.24 -19.80 11.84
CA CYS A 158 2.65 -18.52 12.42
C CYS A 158 2.38 -17.37 11.44
N VAL A 159 1.36 -16.59 11.71
CA VAL A 159 0.93 -15.43 10.91
C VAL A 159 1.07 -14.16 11.74
N ASP A 160 1.53 -13.08 11.10
CA ASP A 160 1.42 -11.74 11.64
C ASP A 160 0.02 -11.20 11.35
N THR A 161 -0.80 -11.07 12.38
CA THR A 161 -2.19 -10.62 12.23
C THR A 161 -2.31 -9.17 11.79
N THR A 162 -1.22 -8.39 11.87
CA THR A 162 -1.15 -7.02 11.35
C THR A 162 -0.80 -6.96 9.86
N GLN A 163 -0.47 -8.12 9.25
CA GLN A 163 0.02 -8.26 7.88
C GLN A 163 -0.89 -9.18 7.04
N ARG A 164 -2.20 -8.94 7.10
CA ARG A 164 -3.20 -9.64 6.28
C ARG A 164 -3.58 -8.79 5.09
N PHE A 165 -3.50 -9.34 3.89
CA PHE A 165 -3.73 -8.62 2.63
C PHE A 165 -4.71 -9.37 1.74
N ALA A 166 -5.48 -8.61 0.94
CA ALA A 166 -6.37 -9.18 -0.07
C ALA A 166 -6.17 -8.47 -1.40
N MET A 167 -6.20 -9.24 -2.49
CA MET A 167 -6.08 -8.70 -3.83
C MET A 167 -6.83 -9.56 -4.84
N GLY A 168 -7.18 -8.97 -5.97
CA GLY A 168 -7.81 -9.70 -7.05
C GLY A 168 -8.17 -8.83 -8.24
N PHE A 169 -8.45 -9.49 -9.36
CA PHE A 169 -8.78 -8.88 -10.63
C PHE A 169 -10.26 -9.06 -10.96
N SER A 170 -10.89 -8.05 -11.56
CA SER A 170 -12.27 -8.10 -12.03
C SER A 170 -13.25 -8.49 -10.91
N TYR A 171 -13.91 -9.64 -10.99
CA TYR A 171 -14.76 -10.16 -9.90
C TYR A 171 -13.95 -10.41 -8.61
N GLY A 172 -12.70 -10.90 -8.71
CA GLY A 172 -11.79 -11.01 -7.57
C GLY A 172 -11.41 -9.65 -6.98
N GLY A 173 -11.33 -8.61 -7.80
CA GLY A 173 -11.23 -7.23 -7.36
C GLY A 173 -12.45 -6.78 -6.58
N GLY A 174 -13.65 -7.19 -7.03
CA GLY A 174 -14.90 -6.97 -6.30
C GLY A 174 -14.92 -7.66 -4.94
N MET A 175 -14.39 -8.89 -4.86
CA MET A 175 -14.26 -9.61 -3.58
C MET A 175 -13.26 -8.95 -2.64
N SER A 176 -12.12 -8.50 -3.15
CA SER A 176 -11.14 -7.73 -2.37
C SER A 176 -11.73 -6.41 -1.86
N TYR A 177 -12.57 -5.77 -2.66
CA TYR A 177 -13.30 -4.58 -2.25
C TYR A 177 -14.34 -4.88 -1.16
N ALA A 178 -15.09 -5.99 -1.27
CA ALA A 178 -16.03 -6.42 -0.24
C ALA A 178 -15.32 -6.69 1.10
N ILE A 179 -14.11 -7.25 1.07
CA ILE A 179 -13.24 -7.41 2.25
C ILE A 179 -12.86 -6.04 2.81
N ALA A 180 -12.46 -5.09 1.96
CA ALA A 180 -12.14 -3.73 2.41
C ALA A 180 -13.33 -3.05 3.10
N CYS A 181 -14.56 -3.33 2.67
CA CYS A 181 -15.77 -2.82 3.30
C CYS A 181 -16.08 -3.51 4.63
N ALA A 182 -16.09 -4.85 4.64
CA ALA A 182 -16.64 -5.64 5.74
C ALA A 182 -15.59 -6.12 6.75
N ARG A 183 -14.30 -6.06 6.41
CA ARG A 183 -13.17 -6.57 7.22
C ARG A 183 -12.02 -5.56 7.31
N ALA A 184 -12.32 -4.27 7.24
CA ALA A 184 -11.31 -3.20 7.28
C ALA A 184 -10.44 -3.22 8.54
N THR A 185 -10.94 -3.72 9.68
CA THR A 185 -10.20 -3.84 10.93
C THR A 185 -9.42 -5.16 11.05
N VAL A 186 -9.61 -6.08 10.10
CA VAL A 186 -8.99 -7.41 10.07
C VAL A 186 -7.86 -7.46 9.04
N PHE A 187 -8.06 -6.83 7.90
CA PHE A 187 -7.07 -6.74 6.83
C PHE A 187 -6.30 -5.41 6.90
N ARG A 188 -5.01 -5.49 6.63
CA ARG A 188 -4.12 -4.32 6.63
C ARG A 188 -4.27 -3.47 5.38
N ALA A 189 -4.39 -4.12 4.23
CA ALA A 189 -4.53 -3.44 2.95
C ALA A 189 -5.20 -4.33 1.91
N VAL A 190 -5.75 -3.69 0.87
CA VAL A 190 -6.27 -4.37 -0.30
C VAL A 190 -5.72 -3.77 -1.59
N ALA A 191 -5.56 -4.63 -2.63
CA ALA A 191 -5.27 -4.20 -4.00
C ALA A 191 -6.41 -4.66 -4.93
N VAL A 192 -7.02 -3.70 -5.62
CA VAL A 192 -8.17 -3.93 -6.50
C VAL A 192 -7.78 -3.64 -7.94
N TYR A 193 -7.68 -4.70 -8.75
CA TYR A 193 -7.37 -4.59 -10.17
C TYR A 193 -8.66 -4.60 -10.98
N SER A 194 -8.96 -3.53 -11.68
CA SER A 194 -10.13 -3.36 -12.57
C SER A 194 -11.42 -3.94 -11.95
N GLY A 195 -11.64 -3.64 -10.67
CA GLY A 195 -12.78 -4.15 -9.90
C GLY A 195 -13.96 -3.17 -9.84
N ALA A 196 -15.08 -3.69 -9.34
CA ALA A 196 -16.31 -2.95 -9.04
C ALA A 196 -16.93 -3.48 -7.73
N GLU A 197 -18.02 -2.88 -7.28
CA GLU A 197 -18.81 -3.38 -6.13
C GLU A 197 -19.62 -4.62 -6.49
N LEU A 198 -18.95 -5.69 -7.01
CA LEU A 198 -19.58 -6.91 -7.52
C LEU A 198 -19.95 -7.91 -6.43
N SER A 199 -19.28 -7.86 -5.30
CA SER A 199 -19.47 -8.76 -4.15
C SER A 199 -20.13 -8.06 -2.96
N GLY A 200 -20.68 -6.87 -3.21
CA GLY A 200 -21.29 -6.00 -2.21
C GLY A 200 -20.26 -5.21 -1.38
N CYS A 201 -20.78 -4.32 -0.54
CA CYS A 201 -19.99 -3.49 0.39
C CYS A 201 -20.75 -3.33 1.72
N SER A 202 -20.80 -4.39 2.51
CA SER A 202 -21.38 -4.32 3.85
C SER A 202 -20.44 -3.54 4.78
N GLY A 203 -20.95 -2.49 5.42
CA GLY A 203 -20.14 -1.56 6.21
C GLY A 203 -19.54 -0.45 5.35
N GLY A 204 -18.32 -0.58 4.90
CA GLY A 204 -17.64 0.34 3.97
C GLY A 204 -17.41 1.75 4.49
N THR A 205 -17.34 1.96 5.81
CA THR A 205 -17.11 3.25 6.46
C THR A 205 -15.80 3.32 7.23
N GLN A 206 -15.17 2.16 7.45
CA GLN A 206 -13.91 2.08 8.19
C GLN A 206 -12.71 2.33 7.28
N PRO A 207 -11.61 2.89 7.81
CA PRO A 207 -10.38 3.07 7.06
C PRO A 207 -9.68 1.72 6.84
N ILE A 208 -9.08 1.57 5.66
CA ILE A 208 -8.15 0.49 5.31
C ILE A 208 -7.20 1.00 4.22
N ALA A 209 -5.95 0.57 4.22
CA ALA A 209 -5.03 0.93 3.13
C ALA A 209 -5.52 0.34 1.80
N TYR A 210 -5.59 1.16 0.76
CA TYR A 210 -6.24 0.81 -0.50
C TYR A 210 -5.37 1.21 -1.69
N ILE A 211 -5.15 0.28 -2.61
CA ILE A 211 -4.61 0.60 -3.94
C ILE A 211 -5.58 0.13 -5.02
N GLY A 212 -5.96 1.03 -5.92
CA GLY A 212 -6.76 0.74 -7.12
C GLY A 212 -5.89 0.81 -8.37
N ILE A 213 -6.01 -0.20 -9.23
CA ILE A 213 -5.32 -0.31 -10.52
C ILE A 213 -6.40 -0.49 -11.57
N HIS A 214 -6.45 0.36 -12.63
CA HIS A 214 -7.58 0.30 -13.57
C HIS A 214 -7.20 0.83 -14.95
N GLY A 215 -7.64 0.13 -16.00
CA GLY A 215 -7.42 0.53 -17.38
C GLY A 215 -8.34 1.66 -17.82
N LEU A 216 -7.81 2.68 -18.49
CA LEU A 216 -8.59 3.79 -19.06
C LEU A 216 -9.57 3.32 -20.15
N ARG A 217 -9.19 2.27 -20.88
CA ARG A 217 -9.96 1.68 -21.98
C ARG A 217 -10.62 0.38 -21.59
N ASP A 218 -10.88 0.19 -20.30
CA ASP A 218 -11.59 -0.97 -19.78
C ASP A 218 -13.03 -0.99 -20.29
N GLY A 219 -13.30 -1.87 -21.25
CA GLY A 219 -14.64 -2.05 -21.85
C GLY A 219 -15.54 -2.99 -21.07
N THR A 220 -15.03 -3.66 -20.03
CA THR A 220 -15.80 -4.60 -19.19
C THR A 220 -16.30 -3.90 -17.93
N ILE A 221 -15.41 -3.22 -17.22
CA ILE A 221 -15.72 -2.40 -16.03
C ILE A 221 -15.16 -1.02 -16.25
N PRO A 222 -16.01 -0.02 -16.53
CA PRO A 222 -15.52 1.34 -16.82
C PRO A 222 -14.66 1.90 -15.68
N ILE A 223 -13.60 2.64 -16.02
CA ILE A 223 -12.69 3.25 -15.03
C ILE A 223 -13.40 4.18 -14.04
N SER A 224 -14.54 4.75 -14.43
CA SER A 224 -15.39 5.55 -13.52
C SER A 224 -15.79 4.76 -12.27
N THR A 225 -16.01 3.46 -12.41
CA THR A 225 -16.28 2.55 -11.28
C THR A 225 -15.07 2.45 -10.37
N GLY A 226 -13.86 2.20 -10.92
CA GLY A 226 -12.63 2.15 -10.14
C GLY A 226 -12.35 3.46 -9.39
N ARG A 227 -12.64 4.61 -10.03
CA ARG A 227 -12.54 5.94 -9.37
C ARG A 227 -13.50 6.04 -8.19
N SER A 228 -14.73 5.56 -8.33
CA SER A 228 -15.73 5.56 -7.24
C SER A 228 -15.31 4.69 -6.05
N LEU A 229 -14.73 3.51 -6.32
CA LEU A 229 -14.20 2.64 -5.27
C LEU A 229 -13.05 3.31 -4.50
N ARG A 230 -12.10 3.91 -5.22
CA ARG A 230 -10.98 4.69 -4.66
C ARG A 230 -11.49 5.83 -3.79
N ASP A 231 -12.44 6.62 -4.29
CA ASP A 231 -12.95 7.82 -3.62
C ASP A 231 -13.64 7.51 -2.29
N ARG A 232 -14.22 6.33 -2.15
CA ARG A 232 -14.71 5.85 -0.85
C ARG A 232 -13.60 5.79 0.17
N PHE A 233 -12.46 5.17 -0.17
CA PHE A 233 -11.35 5.04 0.77
C PHE A 233 -10.52 6.32 0.91
N VAL A 234 -10.51 7.21 -0.09
CA VAL A 234 -10.01 8.59 0.10
C VAL A 234 -10.76 9.27 1.25
N ARG A 235 -12.09 9.18 1.27
CA ARG A 235 -12.92 9.74 2.36
C ARG A 235 -12.72 9.01 3.68
N ASN A 236 -12.80 7.67 3.69
CA ASN A 236 -12.73 6.87 4.92
C ASN A 236 -11.38 7.03 5.62
N ASN A 237 -10.30 7.11 4.85
CA ASN A 237 -8.94 7.23 5.36
C ASN A 237 -8.57 8.69 5.70
N GLY A 238 -9.49 9.65 5.44
CA GLY A 238 -9.27 11.07 5.73
C GLY A 238 -8.21 11.71 4.85
N CYS A 239 -7.98 11.17 3.66
CA CYS A 239 -7.02 11.71 2.72
C CYS A 239 -7.50 13.05 2.14
N THR A 240 -6.56 13.91 1.75
CA THR A 240 -6.87 15.14 1.02
C THR A 240 -7.43 14.78 -0.36
N PRO A 241 -8.68 15.19 -0.68
CA PRO A 241 -9.22 14.97 -2.03
C PRO A 241 -8.34 15.63 -3.08
N GLN A 242 -8.06 14.92 -4.16
CA GLN A 242 -7.31 15.42 -5.30
C GLN A 242 -7.80 14.76 -6.58
N ASN A 243 -7.52 15.38 -7.72
CA ASN A 243 -7.77 14.81 -9.03
C ASN A 243 -6.44 14.28 -9.59
N PRO A 244 -6.10 13.00 -9.35
CA PRO A 244 -4.81 12.47 -9.74
C PRO A 244 -4.66 12.45 -11.27
N PRO A 245 -3.46 12.71 -11.80
CA PRO A 245 -3.21 12.63 -13.21
C PRO A 245 -3.42 11.20 -13.71
N GLU A 246 -4.01 11.08 -14.90
CA GLU A 246 -4.15 9.82 -15.61
C GLU A 246 -3.33 9.87 -16.90
N PRO A 247 -2.83 8.73 -17.41
CA PRO A 247 -2.05 8.71 -18.63
C PRO A 247 -2.90 9.18 -19.84
N ALA A 248 -2.25 9.78 -20.82
CA ALA A 248 -2.93 10.13 -22.05
C ALA A 248 -3.39 8.86 -22.80
N GLN A 249 -4.56 8.91 -23.43
CA GLN A 249 -5.04 7.81 -24.27
C GLN A 249 -4.08 7.62 -25.46
N GLY A 250 -3.67 6.39 -25.73
CA GLY A 250 -2.70 6.03 -26.74
C GLY A 250 -1.25 6.05 -26.25
N SER A 251 -0.98 6.49 -25.01
CA SER A 251 0.37 6.54 -24.46
C SER A 251 0.94 5.17 -24.08
N LEU A 252 0.07 4.18 -23.83
CA LEU A 252 0.42 2.85 -23.33
C LEU A 252 1.28 2.89 -22.05
N THR A 253 1.05 3.90 -21.20
CA THR A 253 1.76 4.09 -19.94
C THR A 253 0.82 3.99 -18.76
N HIS A 254 1.37 4.02 -17.55
CA HIS A 254 0.61 4.18 -16.32
C HIS A 254 1.06 5.40 -15.53
N THR A 255 0.26 5.80 -14.56
CA THR A 255 0.63 6.74 -13.52
C THR A 255 0.39 6.08 -12.16
N LEU A 256 1.12 6.50 -11.13
CA LEU A 256 0.91 6.05 -9.76
C LEU A 256 0.86 7.29 -8.85
N THR A 257 -0.28 7.49 -8.21
CA THR A 257 -0.48 8.60 -7.28
C THR A 257 -0.80 8.08 -5.90
N TYR A 258 -0.03 8.49 -4.90
CA TYR A 258 -0.39 8.36 -3.49
C TYR A 258 -1.12 9.61 -3.03
N TYR A 259 -2.26 9.42 -2.36
CA TYR A 259 -3.02 10.53 -1.78
C TYR A 259 -2.31 11.07 -0.55
N SER A 260 -2.25 12.40 -0.43
CA SER A 260 -1.70 13.09 0.73
C SER A 260 -2.72 13.22 1.86
N GLY A 261 -2.26 13.58 3.06
CA GLY A 261 -3.13 13.89 4.20
C GLY A 261 -3.92 12.71 4.76
N CYS A 262 -3.69 11.50 4.26
CA CYS A 262 -4.35 10.31 4.78
C CYS A 262 -3.98 10.07 6.26
N ARG A 263 -4.91 9.52 7.03
CA ARG A 263 -4.64 9.05 8.39
C ARG A 263 -3.42 8.13 8.38
N ALA A 264 -2.52 8.30 9.36
CA ALA A 264 -1.33 7.48 9.50
C ALA A 264 -1.66 5.98 9.46
N GLY A 265 -0.94 5.23 8.62
CA GLY A 265 -1.17 3.82 8.41
C GLY A 265 -2.27 3.45 7.40
N TYR A 266 -3.01 4.39 6.85
CA TYR A 266 -4.10 4.12 5.90
C TYR A 266 -3.91 4.82 4.57
N PRO A 267 -2.80 4.59 3.84
CA PRO A 267 -2.56 5.21 2.54
C PRO A 267 -3.62 4.79 1.51
N VAL A 268 -3.88 5.70 0.58
CA VAL A 268 -4.63 5.40 -0.64
C VAL A 268 -3.73 5.65 -1.83
N ALA A 269 -3.65 4.69 -2.74
CA ALA A 269 -2.93 4.80 -4.00
C ALA A 269 -3.87 4.56 -5.20
N TRP A 270 -3.59 5.24 -6.30
CA TRP A 270 -4.32 5.09 -7.56
C TRP A 270 -3.33 4.91 -8.70
N ALA A 271 -3.48 3.83 -9.44
CA ALA A 271 -2.61 3.46 -10.55
C ALA A 271 -3.42 3.20 -11.83
N PRO A 272 -3.93 4.24 -12.50
CA PRO A 272 -4.58 4.12 -13.79
C PRO A 272 -3.54 3.86 -14.88
N PHE A 273 -3.93 3.09 -15.90
CA PHE A 273 -3.07 2.82 -17.04
C PHE A 273 -3.82 2.94 -18.36
N ASP A 274 -3.16 3.31 -19.42
CA ASP A 274 -3.75 3.36 -20.75
C ASP A 274 -3.80 1.95 -21.36
N GLY A 275 -4.79 1.20 -20.97
CA GLY A 275 -4.98 -0.18 -21.39
C GLY A 275 -6.40 -0.69 -21.17
N PRO A 276 -6.67 -1.93 -21.59
CA PRO A 276 -7.96 -2.60 -21.49
C PRO A 276 -8.20 -3.19 -20.08
N HIS A 277 -9.22 -4.06 -19.97
CA HIS A 277 -9.52 -4.86 -18.78
C HIS A 277 -8.44 -5.94 -18.57
N ALA A 278 -7.39 -5.62 -17.82
CA ALA A 278 -6.26 -6.52 -17.59
C ALA A 278 -5.61 -6.30 -16.20
N PRO A 279 -5.12 -7.36 -15.53
CA PRO A 279 -4.39 -7.23 -14.27
C PRO A 279 -2.87 -7.08 -14.49
N ASN A 280 -2.38 -7.51 -15.65
CA ASN A 280 -0.96 -7.67 -16.00
C ASN A 280 -0.47 -6.58 -16.97
N ALA A 281 -0.93 -5.34 -16.78
CA ALA A 281 -0.55 -4.23 -17.65
C ALA A 281 0.98 -4.06 -17.76
N VAL A 282 1.45 -3.84 -18.99
CA VAL A 282 2.85 -3.62 -19.34
C VAL A 282 2.95 -2.32 -20.11
N ASP A 283 3.80 -1.40 -19.69
CA ASP A 283 4.01 -0.15 -20.42
C ASP A 283 4.55 -0.41 -21.82
N GLY A 284 4.05 0.36 -22.78
CA GLY A 284 4.36 0.18 -24.20
C GLY A 284 3.56 -0.94 -24.87
N SER A 285 2.64 -1.62 -24.17
CA SER A 285 1.82 -2.71 -24.72
C SER A 285 0.33 -2.46 -24.50
N ALA A 286 -0.47 -2.69 -25.53
CA ALA A 286 -1.93 -2.73 -25.44
C ALA A 286 -2.47 -4.18 -25.26
N ASP A 287 -1.59 -5.17 -25.22
CA ASP A 287 -1.95 -6.58 -25.15
C ASP A 287 -2.48 -6.92 -23.74
N PRO A 288 -3.76 -7.31 -23.58
CA PRO A 288 -4.32 -7.73 -22.31
C PRO A 288 -3.76 -9.06 -21.81
N TYR A 289 -3.05 -9.79 -22.68
CA TYR A 289 -2.41 -11.08 -22.37
C TYR A 289 -0.88 -10.94 -22.31
N ALA A 290 -0.37 -9.71 -22.19
CA ALA A 290 1.07 -9.49 -22.06
C ALA A 290 1.67 -10.36 -20.94
N PRO A 291 2.93 -10.83 -21.09
CA PRO A 291 3.57 -11.69 -20.11
C PRO A 291 3.57 -11.06 -18.71
N GLY A 292 2.98 -11.75 -17.73
CA GLY A 292 2.79 -11.23 -16.39
C GLY A 292 4.10 -10.87 -15.68
N GLU A 293 5.21 -11.54 -16.02
CA GLU A 293 6.54 -11.23 -15.46
C GLU A 293 7.05 -9.84 -15.83
N LYS A 294 6.55 -9.25 -16.92
CA LYS A 294 6.88 -7.89 -17.37
C LYS A 294 5.98 -6.82 -16.78
N SER A 295 4.91 -7.23 -16.09
CA SER A 295 3.94 -6.28 -15.55
C SER A 295 4.52 -5.39 -14.45
N TRP A 296 4.33 -4.10 -14.60
CA TRP A 296 4.66 -3.10 -13.59
C TRP A 296 3.76 -3.20 -12.35
N THR A 297 2.59 -3.83 -12.46
CA THR A 297 1.64 -3.96 -11.34
C THR A 297 2.21 -4.80 -10.19
N ARG A 298 3.05 -5.79 -10.50
CA ARG A 298 3.70 -6.67 -9.52
C ARG A 298 4.52 -5.91 -8.46
N PRO A 299 5.59 -5.20 -8.86
CA PRO A 299 6.40 -4.47 -7.89
C PRO A 299 5.62 -3.34 -7.21
N VAL A 300 4.66 -2.71 -7.88
CA VAL A 300 3.83 -1.66 -7.30
C VAL A 300 2.99 -2.21 -6.15
N VAL A 301 2.27 -3.32 -6.35
CA VAL A 301 1.44 -3.90 -5.28
C VAL A 301 2.28 -4.55 -4.20
N TRP A 302 3.39 -5.20 -4.56
CA TRP A 302 4.32 -5.73 -3.57
C TRP A 302 4.86 -4.62 -2.66
N SER A 303 5.32 -3.52 -3.24
CA SER A 303 5.77 -2.34 -2.50
C SER A 303 4.66 -1.74 -1.64
N PHE A 304 3.41 -1.71 -2.15
CA PHE A 304 2.27 -1.23 -1.38
C PHE A 304 1.96 -2.12 -0.17
N PHE A 305 2.13 -3.43 -0.26
CA PHE A 305 1.91 -4.34 0.87
C PHE A 305 3.08 -4.35 1.85
N THR A 306 4.31 -4.25 1.37
CA THR A 306 5.50 -4.32 2.23
C THR A 306 5.84 -3.00 2.92
N GLN A 307 5.20 -1.89 2.57
CA GLN A 307 5.38 -0.64 3.31
C GLN A 307 4.96 -0.74 4.79
N PHE A 308 4.20 -1.77 5.14
CA PHE A 308 3.74 -2.03 6.51
C PHE A 308 4.67 -2.97 7.29
N ASP A 309 5.80 -3.39 6.70
CA ASP A 309 6.76 -4.26 7.37
C ASP A 309 7.35 -3.58 8.59
N GLY A 310 7.12 -4.24 9.71
CA GLY A 310 7.54 -3.91 11.07
C GLY A 310 8.78 -3.07 11.29
N THR A 311 8.73 -1.83 10.87
CA THR A 311 9.19 -0.78 11.74
C THR A 311 7.95 -0.34 12.50
N THR A 312 7.81 -0.75 13.76
CA THR A 312 6.94 -0.07 14.72
C THR A 312 7.10 1.42 14.44
N PRO A 313 6.03 2.15 14.05
CA PRO A 313 6.09 3.59 14.21
C PRO A 313 6.43 3.80 15.69
N PRO A 314 7.40 4.62 16.04
CA PRO A 314 7.65 4.89 17.45
C PRO A 314 6.31 5.31 18.06
N THR A 315 5.92 4.66 19.17
CA THR A 315 4.82 5.10 20.04
C THR A 315 4.96 6.60 20.16
N PRO A 316 3.94 7.42 19.82
CA PRO A 316 4.05 8.83 20.03
C PRO A 316 4.12 9.07 21.54
N THR A 317 5.32 9.24 22.05
CA THR A 317 5.54 9.98 23.27
C THR A 317 4.89 11.34 23.05
N PRO A 318 4.08 11.89 23.96
CA PRO A 318 3.51 13.21 23.77
C PRO A 318 4.63 14.20 23.59
N THR A 319 4.88 14.56 22.34
CA THR A 319 5.92 15.51 21.96
C THR A 319 5.30 16.89 22.00
N PRO A 320 5.98 17.86 22.61
CA PRO A 320 5.60 19.25 22.43
C PRO A 320 5.67 19.56 20.93
N THR A 321 4.70 20.32 20.47
CA THR A 321 4.50 20.84 19.11
C THR A 321 5.83 21.05 18.40
N SER A 322 6.23 20.17 17.48
CA SER A 322 7.43 20.31 16.68
C SER A 322 7.07 20.52 15.22
N SER A 323 7.68 21.52 14.65
CA SER A 323 7.80 21.87 13.23
C SER A 323 8.00 20.66 12.31
N PRO A 324 7.71 20.78 10.99
CA PRO A 324 7.83 19.71 10.02
C PRO A 324 9.21 19.07 10.05
N ALA A 325 9.27 17.75 9.85
CA ALA A 325 10.52 16.98 9.86
C ALA A 325 11.55 17.65 8.94
N GLN A 326 12.61 18.17 9.52
CA GLN A 326 13.72 18.77 8.75
C GLN A 326 14.39 17.63 7.96
N GLY A 327 14.37 17.74 6.63
CA GLY A 327 15.17 16.88 5.76
C GLY A 327 16.65 16.98 6.12
N ARG A 328 17.39 15.93 5.84
CA ARG A 328 18.83 15.85 6.08
C ARG A 328 19.60 16.52 4.94
N GLN A 329 20.73 17.09 5.24
CA GLN A 329 21.67 17.54 4.22
C GLN A 329 22.49 16.35 3.71
N ILE A 330 22.66 16.24 2.39
CA ILE A 330 23.58 15.29 1.77
C ILE A 330 24.89 16.04 1.57
N VAL A 331 25.91 15.69 2.34
CA VAL A 331 27.18 16.40 2.40
C VAL A 331 28.28 15.61 1.71
N GLY A 332 28.96 16.21 0.75
CA GLY A 332 30.09 15.61 0.02
C GLY A 332 31.32 15.45 0.89
N GLY A 333 31.87 14.24 0.93
CA GLY A 333 33.05 13.90 1.75
C GLY A 333 34.30 14.69 1.37
N GLN A 334 34.50 14.98 0.08
CA GLN A 334 35.64 15.74 -0.43
C GLN A 334 35.46 17.25 -0.22
N SER A 335 34.27 17.77 -0.52
CA SER A 335 34.01 19.21 -0.59
C SER A 335 33.54 19.82 0.73
N GLY A 336 32.95 19.02 1.60
CA GLY A 336 32.20 19.49 2.76
C GLY A 336 30.92 20.27 2.42
N ARG A 337 30.55 20.35 1.11
CA ARG A 337 29.38 21.06 0.61
C ARG A 337 28.18 20.14 0.48
N CYS A 338 27.01 20.77 0.44
CA CYS A 338 25.73 20.09 0.39
C CYS A 338 25.23 19.92 -1.05
N VAL A 339 24.53 18.82 -1.32
CA VAL A 339 23.71 18.66 -2.51
C VAL A 339 22.58 19.68 -2.47
N ASP A 340 22.56 20.55 -3.46
CA ASP A 340 21.75 21.76 -3.53
C ASP A 340 20.96 21.83 -4.85
N VAL A 341 19.79 22.42 -4.77
CA VAL A 341 18.99 22.77 -5.96
C VAL A 341 19.22 24.26 -6.27
N PRO A 342 19.85 24.59 -7.41
CA PRO A 342 20.20 25.98 -7.76
C PRO A 342 19.05 26.94 -7.58
N ASN A 343 19.28 28.06 -6.91
CA ASN A 343 18.32 29.15 -6.68
C ASN A 343 16.98 28.69 -6.05
N GLY A 344 16.94 27.56 -5.36
CA GLY A 344 15.71 27.02 -4.79
C GLY A 344 14.66 26.65 -5.84
N SER A 345 15.08 26.36 -7.08
CA SER A 345 14.18 26.03 -8.19
C SER A 345 13.31 24.80 -7.87
N THR A 346 12.04 24.85 -8.27
CA THR A 346 11.12 23.70 -8.25
C THR A 346 10.80 23.19 -9.65
N THR A 347 11.52 23.68 -10.68
CA THR A 347 11.32 23.31 -12.08
C THR A 347 11.91 21.95 -12.37
N ASN A 348 11.14 21.06 -13.00
CA ASN A 348 11.61 19.77 -13.48
C ASN A 348 12.80 19.95 -14.45
N GLY A 349 13.81 19.09 -14.33
CA GLY A 349 15.03 19.17 -15.14
C GLY A 349 16.12 20.06 -14.56
N THR A 350 15.89 20.75 -13.42
CA THR A 350 16.94 21.53 -12.76
C THR A 350 18.04 20.59 -12.27
N GLN A 351 19.26 20.75 -12.82
CA GLN A 351 20.41 19.93 -12.42
C GLN A 351 20.92 20.35 -11.04
N THR A 352 21.11 19.39 -10.16
CA THR A 352 21.64 19.60 -8.81
C THR A 352 23.13 19.96 -8.84
N GLN A 353 23.58 20.58 -7.78
CA GLN A 353 24.95 21.09 -7.63
C GLN A 353 25.48 20.90 -6.22
N LEU A 354 26.76 21.15 -6.03
CA LEU A 354 27.35 21.42 -4.71
C LEU A 354 27.19 22.91 -4.36
N TRP A 355 26.82 23.18 -3.12
CA TRP A 355 26.77 24.54 -2.58
C TRP A 355 27.12 24.53 -1.09
N ASP A 356 27.59 25.66 -0.58
CA ASP A 356 27.87 25.81 0.85
C ASP A 356 26.64 25.42 1.67
N CYS A 357 26.85 24.59 2.68
CA CYS A 357 25.73 24.07 3.49
C CYS A 357 25.10 25.21 4.29
N ALA A 358 23.81 25.42 4.11
CA ALA A 358 23.03 26.40 4.86
C ALA A 358 22.00 25.66 5.73
N GLY A 359 22.07 25.81 7.03
CA GLY A 359 21.13 25.20 7.96
C GLY A 359 19.69 25.67 7.69
N GLY A 360 18.76 24.74 7.50
CA GLY A 360 17.36 25.05 7.25
C GLY A 360 17.01 25.43 5.80
N ALA A 361 17.97 25.43 4.87
CA ALA A 361 17.70 25.71 3.46
C ALA A 361 16.86 24.58 2.83
N ALA A 362 15.66 24.91 2.36
CA ALA A 362 14.76 23.93 1.74
C ALA A 362 15.39 23.26 0.50
N ALA A 363 16.25 23.97 -0.24
CA ALA A 363 16.96 23.49 -1.43
C ALA A 363 18.02 22.42 -1.13
N GLN A 364 18.38 22.24 0.14
CA GLN A 364 19.39 21.28 0.62
C GLN A 364 18.80 20.27 1.61
N SER A 365 17.49 20.31 1.81
CA SER A 365 16.78 19.49 2.79
C SER A 365 16.18 18.26 2.09
N TRP A 366 16.89 17.14 2.19
CA TRP A 366 16.58 15.89 1.50
C TRP A 366 15.99 14.87 2.47
N THR A 367 14.84 14.32 2.14
CA THR A 367 14.18 13.24 2.90
C THR A 367 14.32 11.94 2.12
N GLN A 368 14.93 10.93 2.73
CA GLN A 368 14.93 9.59 2.17
C GLN A 368 13.58 8.92 2.46
N THR A 369 12.86 8.56 1.40
CA THR A 369 11.58 7.86 1.52
C THR A 369 11.77 6.34 1.66
N ALA A 370 10.73 5.64 2.13
CA ALA A 370 10.73 4.18 2.16
C ALA A 370 10.92 3.55 0.75
N GLY A 371 10.50 4.26 -0.31
CA GLY A 371 10.74 3.90 -1.71
C GLY A 371 12.16 4.19 -2.21
N ARG A 372 13.12 4.48 -1.30
CA ARG A 372 14.52 4.82 -1.62
C ARG A 372 14.68 6.10 -2.47
N GLN A 373 13.66 6.96 -2.51
CA GLN A 373 13.77 8.26 -3.16
C GLN A 373 14.45 9.25 -2.20
N LEU A 374 15.29 10.12 -2.75
CA LEU A 374 15.81 11.29 -2.05
C LEU A 374 14.96 12.49 -2.48
N GLN A 375 14.05 12.90 -1.60
CA GLN A 375 13.01 13.88 -1.88
C GLN A 375 13.37 15.26 -1.31
N VAL A 376 13.17 16.30 -2.11
CA VAL A 376 13.31 17.70 -1.73
C VAL A 376 11.97 18.43 -1.94
N TYR A 377 11.68 19.47 -1.17
CA TYR A 377 10.42 20.23 -1.20
C TYR A 377 9.14 19.38 -1.02
N GLY A 378 9.26 18.13 -0.58
CA GLY A 378 8.12 17.22 -0.40
C GLY A 378 7.50 16.66 -1.70
N THR A 379 7.89 17.16 -2.87
CA THR A 379 7.28 16.78 -4.16
C THR A 379 8.29 16.48 -5.27
N LYS A 380 9.54 16.89 -5.11
CA LYS A 380 10.61 16.68 -6.09
C LYS A 380 11.57 15.59 -5.60
N CYS A 381 12.03 14.74 -6.50
CA CYS A 381 12.97 13.66 -6.22
C CYS A 381 14.27 13.86 -6.99
N LEU A 382 15.38 13.46 -6.38
CA LEU A 382 16.65 13.33 -7.07
C LEU A 382 16.47 12.29 -8.19
N ASP A 383 16.86 12.63 -9.42
CA ASP A 383 16.49 11.92 -10.62
C ASP A 383 17.68 11.78 -11.57
N ALA A 384 17.92 10.59 -12.10
CA ALA A 384 18.83 10.40 -13.21
C ALA A 384 18.12 10.81 -14.52
N SER A 385 18.52 11.95 -15.06
CA SER A 385 17.87 12.60 -16.21
C SER A 385 17.60 11.64 -17.37
N GLY A 386 16.36 11.64 -17.87
CA GLY A 386 15.94 10.78 -18.96
C GLY A 386 16.08 9.29 -18.68
N ALA A 387 16.07 8.87 -17.41
CA ALA A 387 16.37 7.51 -16.98
C ALA A 387 17.72 6.99 -17.50
N GLY A 388 18.70 7.88 -17.66
CA GLY A 388 20.03 7.56 -18.18
C GLY A 388 20.81 6.62 -17.25
N THR A 389 21.58 5.71 -17.88
CA THR A 389 22.37 4.69 -17.16
C THR A 389 23.85 4.75 -17.52
N SER A 390 24.31 5.84 -18.13
CA SER A 390 25.68 6.04 -18.56
C SER A 390 26.42 7.04 -17.70
N ASN A 391 27.75 6.94 -17.66
CA ASN A 391 28.61 7.94 -17.07
C ASN A 391 28.32 9.33 -17.69
N GLY A 392 28.26 10.36 -16.84
CA GLY A 392 27.93 11.73 -17.24
C GLY A 392 26.42 12.02 -17.27
N THR A 393 25.53 11.06 -17.02
CA THR A 393 24.09 11.32 -16.87
C THR A 393 23.89 12.38 -15.79
N GLN A 394 23.18 13.46 -16.13
CA GLN A 394 22.90 14.54 -15.20
C GLN A 394 22.00 14.06 -14.07
N VAL A 395 22.29 14.49 -12.85
CA VAL A 395 21.41 14.29 -11.71
C VAL A 395 20.63 15.57 -11.47
N ILE A 396 19.31 15.48 -11.66
CA ILE A 396 18.36 16.58 -11.68
C ILE A 396 17.32 16.43 -10.56
N ILE A 397 16.45 17.41 -10.40
CA ILE A 397 15.17 17.21 -9.71
C ILE A 397 14.05 17.02 -10.72
N TRP A 398 13.14 16.14 -10.39
CA TRP A 398 11.92 15.89 -11.17
C TRP A 398 10.75 15.57 -10.23
N ASP A 399 9.50 15.72 -10.69
CA ASP A 399 8.34 15.26 -9.92
C ASP A 399 8.52 13.80 -9.51
N CYS A 400 8.27 13.49 -8.24
CA CYS A 400 8.42 12.13 -7.74
C CYS A 400 7.42 11.18 -8.41
N HIS A 401 7.91 10.18 -9.14
CA HIS A 401 7.09 9.18 -9.82
C HIS A 401 7.46 7.74 -9.47
N GLY A 402 8.45 7.54 -8.58
CA GLY A 402 8.84 6.22 -8.05
C GLY A 402 9.60 5.33 -9.03
N GLY A 403 9.94 5.80 -10.22
CA GLY A 403 10.76 5.08 -11.20
C GLY A 403 12.14 4.71 -10.65
N ALA A 404 12.78 3.66 -11.19
CA ALA A 404 14.07 3.18 -10.73
C ALA A 404 15.20 4.23 -10.87
N ASN A 405 15.06 5.19 -11.80
CA ASN A 405 15.95 6.33 -11.98
C ASN A 405 15.86 7.36 -10.84
N GLN A 406 14.82 7.30 -10.01
CA GLN A 406 14.64 8.11 -8.80
C GLN A 406 14.93 7.35 -7.51
N GLN A 407 15.31 6.08 -7.60
CA GLN A 407 15.62 5.27 -6.43
C GLN A 407 17.14 5.25 -6.20
N TRP A 408 17.53 5.48 -4.94
CA TRP A 408 18.92 5.62 -4.53
C TRP A 408 19.23 4.75 -3.32
N ASN A 409 20.31 4.00 -3.40
CA ASN A 409 20.84 3.26 -2.25
C ASN A 409 21.86 4.16 -1.55
N VAL A 410 21.57 4.50 -0.31
CA VAL A 410 22.53 5.15 0.58
C VAL A 410 23.30 4.03 1.27
N ASN A 411 24.54 3.83 0.86
CA ASN A 411 25.33 2.68 1.25
C ASN A 411 26.18 2.98 2.51
N ALA A 412 26.42 1.94 3.33
CA ALA A 412 27.22 2.07 4.55
C ALA A 412 28.68 2.50 4.31
N ASN A 413 29.19 2.30 3.08
CA ASN A 413 30.53 2.74 2.68
C ASN A 413 30.57 4.21 2.23
N GLY A 414 29.50 4.97 2.44
CA GLY A 414 29.41 6.39 2.12
C GLY A 414 29.05 6.71 0.67
N THR A 415 28.89 5.73 -0.22
CA THR A 415 28.42 5.99 -1.59
C THR A 415 26.91 6.11 -1.64
N ILE A 416 26.40 6.89 -2.60
CA ILE A 416 24.98 6.92 -2.97
C ILE A 416 24.90 6.40 -4.41
N THR A 417 24.22 5.24 -4.61
CA THR A 417 24.12 4.63 -5.94
C THR A 417 22.70 4.67 -6.48
N ASN A 418 22.56 4.97 -7.77
CA ASN A 418 21.27 4.90 -8.45
C ASN A 418 20.83 3.44 -8.63
N ALA A 419 19.60 3.11 -8.27
CA ALA A 419 19.12 1.73 -8.28
C ALA A 419 18.97 1.14 -9.68
N GLN A 420 18.74 1.97 -10.71
CA GLN A 420 18.58 1.51 -12.08
C GLN A 420 19.92 1.17 -12.73
N SER A 421 20.92 2.06 -12.57
CA SER A 421 22.21 1.95 -13.26
C SER A 421 23.31 1.30 -12.40
N GLY A 422 23.17 1.33 -11.07
CA GLY A 422 24.25 0.97 -10.15
C GLY A 422 25.38 2.00 -10.07
N LEU A 423 25.30 3.09 -10.85
CA LEU A 423 26.32 4.15 -10.86
C LEU A 423 26.23 5.00 -9.59
N CYS A 424 27.35 5.59 -9.21
CA CYS A 424 27.47 6.45 -8.06
C CYS A 424 27.05 7.90 -8.36
N LEU A 425 26.42 8.56 -7.39
CA LEU A 425 26.30 10.00 -7.34
C LEU A 425 27.71 10.59 -7.26
N ASP A 426 28.05 11.50 -8.16
CA ASP A 426 29.39 12.00 -8.37
C ASP A 426 29.42 13.52 -8.50
N ALA A 427 30.34 14.18 -7.80
CA ALA A 427 30.65 15.56 -8.05
C ALA A 427 31.54 15.67 -9.28
N ASN A 428 30.97 16.15 -10.39
CA ASN A 428 31.59 16.15 -11.71
C ASN A 428 33.04 16.66 -11.68
N ALA A 429 33.92 15.90 -12.35
CA ALA A 429 35.36 16.19 -12.46
C ALA A 429 36.06 16.34 -11.09
N ALA A 430 35.57 15.66 -10.06
CA ALA A 430 36.03 15.79 -8.68
C ALA A 430 36.03 17.27 -8.15
N GLY A 431 35.12 18.08 -8.68
CA GLY A 431 34.98 19.47 -8.30
C GLY A 431 34.55 19.64 -6.86
N THR A 432 35.06 20.69 -6.20
CA THR A 432 34.72 20.98 -4.80
C THR A 432 34.11 22.38 -4.62
N ALA A 433 34.02 23.16 -5.69
CA ALA A 433 33.53 24.54 -5.64
C ALA A 433 31.98 24.60 -5.65
N ASN A 434 31.43 25.71 -5.15
CA ASN A 434 30.01 26.04 -5.36
C ASN A 434 29.69 26.03 -6.87
N GLY A 435 28.55 25.44 -7.22
CA GLY A 435 28.12 25.28 -8.62
C GLY A 435 28.65 24.01 -9.32
N THR A 436 29.52 23.20 -8.67
CA THR A 436 29.91 21.89 -9.22
C THR A 436 28.68 21.04 -9.45
N ARG A 437 28.44 20.60 -10.68
CA ARG A 437 27.27 19.82 -11.06
C ARG A 437 27.36 18.38 -10.59
N LEU A 438 26.22 17.77 -10.30
CA LEU A 438 26.15 16.36 -9.94
C LEU A 438 25.75 15.51 -11.14
N ILE A 439 26.41 14.38 -11.26
CA ILE A 439 26.24 13.42 -12.37
C ILE A 439 26.22 11.98 -11.81
N LEU A 440 25.87 11.03 -12.65
CA LEU A 440 26.17 9.62 -12.45
C LEU A 440 27.54 9.28 -13.02
N TRP A 441 28.31 8.50 -12.28
CA TRP A 441 29.59 7.98 -12.76
C TRP A 441 29.88 6.61 -12.18
N SER A 442 30.67 5.79 -12.88
CA SER A 442 31.12 4.49 -12.37
C SER A 442 31.75 4.64 -10.99
N CYS A 443 31.32 3.81 -10.05
CA CYS A 443 31.86 3.87 -8.69
C CYS A 443 33.35 3.53 -8.70
N ASN A 444 34.18 4.44 -8.25
CA ASN A 444 35.65 4.34 -8.29
C ASN A 444 36.32 4.49 -6.93
N GLY A 445 35.53 4.65 -5.86
CA GLY A 445 36.02 4.80 -4.48
C GLY A 445 36.65 6.15 -4.15
N GLN A 446 36.62 7.12 -5.06
CA GLN A 446 37.16 8.46 -4.81
C GLN A 446 36.25 9.28 -3.88
N GLN A 447 36.83 10.31 -3.26
CA GLN A 447 36.16 11.15 -2.27
C GLN A 447 35.02 12.00 -2.83
N ASN A 448 35.00 12.31 -4.13
CA ASN A 448 33.92 13.02 -4.82
C ASN A 448 32.65 12.18 -4.99
N GLN A 449 32.71 10.90 -4.63
CA GLN A 449 31.57 9.97 -4.59
C GLN A 449 31.21 9.54 -3.16
N GLN A 450 31.83 10.15 -2.16
CA GLN A 450 31.54 9.88 -0.75
C GLN A 450 30.60 10.94 -0.19
N TRP A 451 29.54 10.51 0.45
CA TRP A 451 28.43 11.33 0.93
C TRP A 451 28.03 10.95 2.35
N SER A 452 27.62 11.91 3.14
CA SER A 452 27.02 11.70 4.46
C SER A 452 25.69 12.42 4.57
N LEU A 453 24.69 11.78 5.17
CA LEU A 453 23.40 12.39 5.51
C LEU A 453 23.48 12.91 6.95
N ARG A 454 23.30 14.22 7.13
CA ARG A 454 23.40 14.92 8.43
C ARG A 454 22.13 15.66 8.79
#